data_b710f6c1940be5fab55657ba655cfb1f
#
_entry.id   b710f6c1940be5fab55657ba655cfb1f
#
_cell.length_a   1.000
_cell.length_b   1.000
_cell.length_c   1.000
_cell.angle_alpha   90.00
_cell.angle_beta   90.00
_cell.angle_gamma   90.00
#
_symmetry.space_group_name_H-M   'P 1'
#
loop_
_entity.id
_entity.type
_entity.pdbx_description
1 polymer ?
#
loop_
_entity_poly.entity_id
_entity_poly.type
_entity_poly.pdbx_seq_one_letter_code
_entity_poly.pdbx_strand_id
1 'polypeptide(L)'
;RTAGSGITTIRLNYADNPGLTRSVGVVLRGSGLEKTVTVVQKAGITAPELIFLSKDLAFANGAYKGTAAFETNLPDELLRDVVPAVTYAAEGDAWISDVVYHADDAEAGETEIPLARRGLITFATAANATGEPRTATVGFSVTDADGNVFGDSFTVTQSADEARITLADDVAPIEGGRRAVAFSTNLGALLAEMKVEVTYADPAVADFISDVELGAGELTYAIAANEGVEKRYATITVSCADLAGGVVSASSNITQRVTAQPREVSSADLRALFTAEDKSYASDEDHIDYLLCRVIGDAGNPNMDQNLNTGPNSITTDENDCTNYVQSLDGRYGFRLKFAAPADNVCLRGEQVKILLDGVTLSRESDPMRYTLRGLKAGNIEKAAEASALEPKARTIATLTDDDIYTYCALSGLEFSVKEGAYTNVREYDAIGNPCNANLSFAGGTQAQKAKDGAANLLYDGDNDAIYMLVNMNCGWRRTGRSVPQGVGTVSGIVVHTPMERWGGNVGRYSIRPFDEADIDIPRAAASAYATLVEWRLDKAVISV
;
A
#
# COMPACT_ATOMS: atom_id res chain seq x y z
N ARG A 1 -72.71 -19.07 65.09
CA ARG A 1 -73.37 -19.70 63.93
C ARG A 1 -74.72 -20.17 64.31
N THR A 2 -75.84 -19.52 64.03
CA THR A 2 -77.20 -20.02 64.16
C THR A 2 -77.53 -20.85 62.91
N ALA A 3 -77.91 -22.15 63.14
CA ALA A 3 -78.47 -22.97 62.09
C ALA A 3 -79.88 -22.48 61.79
N GLY A 4 -80.00 -21.65 60.74
CA GLY A 4 -81.25 -21.19 60.19
C GLY A 4 -81.49 -21.86 58.84
N SER A 5 -82.75 -22.30 58.65
CA SER A 5 -83.20 -22.73 57.32
C SER A 5 -83.28 -21.47 56.40
N GLY A 6 -82.22 -21.13 55.75
CA GLY A 6 -82.19 -19.94 54.92
C GLY A 6 -80.94 -19.94 54.03
N ILE A 7 -80.96 -19.04 53.09
CA ILE A 7 -79.84 -18.81 52.19
C ILE A 7 -78.71 -18.16 52.98
N THR A 8 -77.54 -18.77 53.07
CA THR A 8 -76.32 -18.17 53.65
C THR A 8 -75.47 -17.58 52.54
N THR A 9 -75.21 -16.29 52.64
CA THR A 9 -74.29 -15.62 51.71
C THR A 9 -72.90 -15.64 52.28
N ILE A 10 -71.95 -16.17 51.54
CA ILE A 10 -70.53 -16.11 51.86
C ILE A 10 -69.90 -14.99 51.01
N ARG A 11 -69.27 -14.00 51.64
CA ARG A 11 -68.56 -12.95 50.97
C ARG A 11 -67.08 -13.35 50.96
N LEU A 12 -66.49 -13.34 49.76
CA LEU A 12 -65.07 -13.52 49.52
C LEU A 12 -64.42 -12.18 49.22
N ASN A 13 -63.37 -11.86 49.95
CA ASN A 13 -62.51 -10.75 49.65
C ASN A 13 -61.25 -11.29 48.93
N TYR A 14 -60.88 -10.70 47.87
CA TYR A 14 -59.70 -11.09 47.13
C TYR A 14 -58.93 -9.84 46.68
N ALA A 15 -57.59 -9.98 46.58
CA ALA A 15 -56.70 -8.93 46.01
C ALA A 15 -56.79 -8.91 44.50
N ASP A 16 -56.42 -7.81 43.91
CA ASP A 16 -56.28 -7.72 42.45
C ASP A 16 -55.36 -8.81 41.93
N ASN A 17 -55.56 -9.24 40.70
CA ASN A 17 -54.73 -10.22 40.04
C ASN A 17 -53.80 -9.53 39.01
N PRO A 18 -52.55 -9.24 39.34
CA PRO A 18 -51.61 -8.62 38.40
C PRO A 18 -51.03 -9.64 37.41
N GLY A 19 -51.38 -10.94 37.55
CA GLY A 19 -50.83 -12.03 36.74
C GLY A 19 -51.84 -12.68 35.80
N LEU A 20 -51.61 -13.95 35.52
CA LEU A 20 -52.46 -14.82 34.68
C LEU A 20 -53.74 -15.21 35.40
N THR A 21 -54.71 -15.77 34.66
CA THR A 21 -55.91 -16.35 35.25
C THR A 21 -55.55 -17.37 36.32
N ARG A 22 -56.13 -17.23 37.52
CA ARG A 22 -55.87 -18.12 38.66
C ARG A 22 -57.19 -18.63 39.25
N SER A 23 -57.17 -19.82 39.86
CA SER A 23 -58.32 -20.38 40.48
C SER A 23 -58.00 -20.90 41.91
N VAL A 24 -58.97 -20.85 42.75
CA VAL A 24 -58.90 -21.40 44.09
C VAL A 24 -60.18 -22.17 44.43
N GLY A 25 -60.03 -23.32 44.99
CA GLY A 25 -61.13 -24.11 45.50
C GLY A 25 -61.49 -23.67 46.93
N VAL A 26 -62.69 -23.13 47.09
CA VAL A 26 -63.24 -22.82 48.42
C VAL A 26 -64.13 -24.01 48.91
N VAL A 27 -63.66 -24.68 49.93
CA VAL A 27 -64.36 -25.83 50.47
C VAL A 27 -65.34 -25.40 51.52
N LEU A 28 -66.62 -25.63 51.28
CA LEU A 28 -67.71 -25.34 52.18
C LEU A 28 -68.11 -26.65 52.89
N ARG A 29 -68.06 -26.64 54.23
CA ARG A 29 -68.40 -27.79 55.07
C ARG A 29 -69.52 -27.47 56.05
N GLY A 30 -70.55 -28.31 56.10
CA GLY A 30 -71.65 -28.16 57.07
C GLY A 30 -72.52 -29.41 57.13
N SER A 31 -72.97 -29.81 58.34
CA SER A 31 -73.88 -30.96 58.59
C SER A 31 -73.49 -32.27 57.90
N GLY A 32 -72.16 -32.54 57.80
CA GLY A 32 -71.64 -33.76 57.15
C GLY A 32 -71.54 -33.67 55.63
N LEU A 33 -71.88 -32.53 55.03
CA LEU A 33 -71.77 -32.28 53.63
C LEU A 33 -70.54 -31.36 53.35
N GLU A 34 -69.88 -31.71 52.31
CA GLU A 34 -68.76 -30.89 51.75
C GLU A 34 -69.05 -30.54 50.31
N LYS A 35 -68.83 -29.30 49.95
CA LYS A 35 -68.92 -28.81 48.55
C LYS A 35 -67.79 -27.84 48.25
N THR A 36 -67.09 -28.10 47.21
CA THR A 36 -66.07 -27.19 46.72
C THR A 36 -66.69 -26.25 45.69
N VAL A 37 -66.38 -24.94 45.81
CA VAL A 37 -66.72 -23.89 44.84
C VAL A 37 -65.42 -23.37 44.29
N THR A 38 -65.22 -23.51 43.03
CA THR A 38 -64.04 -22.94 42.36
C THR A 38 -64.32 -21.46 42.08
N VAL A 39 -63.45 -20.62 42.60
CA VAL A 39 -63.43 -19.18 42.31
C VAL A 39 -62.30 -18.92 41.26
N VAL A 40 -62.66 -18.37 40.14
CA VAL A 40 -61.72 -18.01 39.05
C VAL A 40 -61.58 -16.51 39.04
N GLN A 41 -60.37 -16.05 39.12
CA GLN A 41 -60.01 -14.63 38.94
C GLN A 41 -59.29 -14.48 37.60
N LYS A 42 -59.84 -13.65 36.69
CA LYS A 42 -59.29 -13.42 35.37
C LYS A 42 -57.93 -12.76 35.41
N ALA A 43 -57.17 -12.95 34.33
CA ALA A 43 -55.87 -12.31 34.17
C ALA A 43 -55.94 -10.79 34.20
N GLY A 44 -55.01 -10.16 34.89
CA GLY A 44 -54.79 -8.71 34.84
C GLY A 44 -53.80 -8.28 33.77
N ILE A 45 -53.02 -9.21 33.23
CA ILE A 45 -52.08 -8.95 32.16
C ILE A 45 -52.82 -9.03 30.82
N THR A 46 -52.60 -8.01 29.96
CA THR A 46 -53.08 -8.00 28.59
C THR A 46 -51.97 -8.56 27.69
N ALA A 47 -52.31 -9.58 26.86
CA ALA A 47 -51.36 -10.26 25.97
C ALA A 47 -50.07 -10.75 26.68
N PRO A 48 -50.19 -11.82 27.54
CA PRO A 48 -49.00 -12.39 28.19
C PRO A 48 -48.00 -12.90 27.18
N GLU A 49 -46.72 -12.50 27.33
CA GLU A 49 -45.64 -12.88 26.39
C GLU A 49 -44.36 -13.21 27.16
N LEU A 50 -43.60 -14.16 26.61
CA LEU A 50 -42.21 -14.48 26.96
C LEU A 50 -41.51 -14.83 25.66
N ILE A 51 -40.40 -14.15 25.33
CA ILE A 51 -39.70 -14.30 24.07
C ILE A 51 -38.21 -14.40 24.32
N PHE A 52 -37.58 -15.51 23.93
CA PHE A 52 -36.13 -15.64 23.94
C PHE A 52 -35.49 -14.77 22.88
N LEU A 53 -34.44 -14.01 23.24
CA LEU A 53 -33.68 -13.11 22.35
C LEU A 53 -32.82 -13.88 21.34
N SER A 54 -32.37 -15.09 21.72
CA SER A 54 -31.68 -16.01 20.82
C SER A 54 -32.43 -17.35 20.78
N LYS A 55 -32.73 -17.80 19.57
CA LYS A 55 -33.47 -19.06 19.33
C LYS A 55 -32.56 -20.27 19.16
N ASP A 56 -31.31 -20.03 18.74
CA ASP A 56 -30.36 -21.08 18.44
C ASP A 56 -29.03 -20.76 19.12
N LEU A 57 -28.57 -21.65 19.97
CA LEU A 57 -27.30 -21.57 20.68
C LEU A 57 -26.40 -22.71 20.22
N ALA A 58 -25.29 -22.39 19.61
CA ALA A 58 -24.33 -23.35 19.08
C ALA A 58 -23.07 -23.43 19.95
N PHE A 59 -22.64 -24.64 20.26
CA PHE A 59 -21.45 -24.96 21.03
C PHE A 59 -20.56 -25.95 20.27
N ALA A 60 -19.26 -25.88 20.52
CA ALA A 60 -18.31 -26.93 20.15
C ALA A 60 -18.46 -28.16 21.04
N ASN A 61 -17.62 -29.19 20.86
CA ASN A 61 -17.71 -30.46 21.56
C ASN A 61 -17.33 -30.42 23.07
N GLY A 62 -16.74 -29.32 23.58
CA GLY A 62 -16.37 -29.16 24.98
C GLY A 62 -17.58 -29.04 25.92
N ALA A 63 -17.33 -29.01 27.23
CA ALA A 63 -18.33 -28.71 28.23
C ALA A 63 -18.39 -27.20 28.50
N TYR A 64 -19.56 -26.59 28.38
CA TYR A 64 -19.72 -25.14 28.48
C TYR A 64 -20.87 -24.73 29.38
N LYS A 65 -20.78 -23.52 29.93
CA LYS A 65 -21.91 -22.84 30.56
C LYS A 65 -22.63 -22.01 29.49
N GLY A 66 -23.92 -22.24 29.32
CA GLY A 66 -24.75 -21.48 28.38
C GLY A 66 -25.69 -20.53 29.10
N THR A 67 -26.04 -19.45 28.44
CA THR A 67 -27.02 -18.46 28.92
C THR A 67 -27.98 -18.10 27.79
N ALA A 68 -29.29 -18.13 28.05
CA ALA A 68 -30.32 -17.69 27.13
C ALA A 68 -31.14 -16.58 27.80
N ALA A 69 -31.04 -15.36 27.26
CA ALA A 69 -31.82 -14.21 27.72
C ALA A 69 -33.20 -14.20 27.07
N PHE A 70 -34.19 -13.75 27.80
CA PHE A 70 -35.54 -13.54 27.29
C PHE A 70 -36.16 -12.26 27.85
N GLU A 71 -37.18 -11.74 27.17
CA GLU A 71 -38.00 -10.62 27.59
C GLU A 71 -39.43 -11.13 27.92
N THR A 72 -40.08 -10.54 28.93
CA THR A 72 -41.41 -10.95 29.36
C THR A 72 -42.16 -9.82 30.07
N ASN A 73 -43.49 -9.85 29.96
CA ASN A 73 -44.40 -9.07 30.82
C ASN A 73 -45.01 -9.90 31.96
N LEU A 74 -44.62 -11.18 32.09
CA LEU A 74 -45.06 -12.06 33.19
C LEU A 74 -44.35 -11.66 34.49
N PRO A 75 -45.07 -11.60 35.63
CA PRO A 75 -44.45 -11.33 36.94
C PRO A 75 -43.54 -12.48 37.38
N ASP A 76 -42.47 -12.14 38.11
CA ASP A 76 -41.46 -13.11 38.59
C ASP A 76 -42.07 -14.23 39.45
N GLU A 77 -43.11 -13.92 40.23
CA GLU A 77 -43.82 -14.90 41.08
C GLU A 77 -44.40 -16.07 40.30
N LEU A 78 -44.67 -15.92 39.00
CA LEU A 78 -45.15 -16.98 38.14
C LEU A 78 -44.02 -17.81 37.51
N LEU A 79 -42.83 -17.26 37.44
CA LEU A 79 -41.69 -17.85 36.71
C LEU A 79 -40.70 -18.55 37.65
N ARG A 80 -40.52 -18.05 38.90
CA ARG A 80 -39.50 -18.51 39.85
C ARG A 80 -39.58 -19.99 40.24
N ASP A 81 -40.77 -20.56 40.22
CA ASP A 81 -41.00 -21.97 40.60
C ASP A 81 -41.13 -22.89 39.37
N VAL A 82 -40.95 -22.34 38.17
CA VAL A 82 -41.02 -23.11 36.92
C VAL A 82 -39.66 -23.72 36.63
N VAL A 83 -39.64 -25.03 36.44
CA VAL A 83 -38.46 -25.75 35.99
C VAL A 83 -38.48 -25.77 34.46
N PRO A 84 -37.45 -25.22 33.77
CA PRO A 84 -37.36 -25.30 32.31
C PRO A 84 -37.34 -26.75 31.84
N ALA A 85 -38.08 -27.06 30.78
CA ALA A 85 -38.19 -28.42 30.25
C ALA A 85 -37.12 -28.64 29.17
N VAL A 86 -36.32 -29.70 29.27
CA VAL A 86 -35.33 -30.08 28.24
C VAL A 86 -35.85 -31.28 27.48
N THR A 87 -35.90 -31.15 26.15
CA THR A 87 -36.27 -32.22 25.23
C THR A 87 -35.09 -32.50 24.29
N TYR A 88 -34.61 -33.73 24.30
CA TYR A 88 -33.48 -34.16 23.45
C TYR A 88 -33.99 -34.76 22.15
N ALA A 89 -33.24 -34.54 21.06
CA ALA A 89 -33.57 -35.12 19.76
C ALA A 89 -33.42 -36.65 19.72
N ALA A 90 -32.52 -37.23 20.52
CA ALA A 90 -32.35 -38.66 20.69
C ALA A 90 -32.81 -39.11 22.06
N GLU A 91 -33.55 -40.25 22.15
CA GLU A 91 -33.98 -40.83 23.41
C GLU A 91 -32.78 -41.29 24.25
N GLY A 92 -32.81 -40.96 25.57
CA GLY A 92 -31.78 -41.37 26.51
C GLY A 92 -30.61 -40.42 26.69
N ASP A 93 -30.53 -39.35 25.91
CA ASP A 93 -29.53 -38.30 26.10
C ASP A 93 -29.88 -37.41 27.30
N ALA A 94 -28.90 -37.12 28.13
CA ALA A 94 -29.02 -36.20 29.29
C ALA A 94 -27.74 -35.38 29.43
N TRP A 95 -27.44 -34.57 28.41
CA TRP A 95 -26.19 -33.84 28.32
C TRP A 95 -26.31 -32.34 28.67
N ILE A 96 -27.51 -31.86 28.96
CA ILE A 96 -27.77 -30.53 29.52
C ILE A 96 -28.14 -30.69 31.00
N SER A 97 -27.45 -29.97 31.86
CA SER A 97 -27.70 -29.94 33.32
C SER A 97 -27.79 -28.52 33.85
N ASP A 98 -28.11 -28.37 35.12
CA ASP A 98 -28.12 -27.10 35.86
C ASP A 98 -28.94 -26.01 35.16
N VAL A 99 -30.10 -26.40 34.62
CA VAL A 99 -31.00 -25.49 33.93
C VAL A 99 -31.77 -24.69 34.95
N VAL A 100 -31.42 -23.42 35.12
CA VAL A 100 -31.94 -22.55 36.18
C VAL A 100 -32.43 -21.24 35.60
N TYR A 101 -33.62 -20.82 36.05
CA TYR A 101 -34.12 -19.48 35.79
C TYR A 101 -33.51 -18.48 36.78
N HIS A 102 -33.15 -17.31 36.26
CA HIS A 102 -32.72 -16.14 37.02
C HIS A 102 -33.54 -14.93 36.59
N ALA A 103 -34.12 -14.23 37.56
CA ALA A 103 -34.69 -12.92 37.30
C ALA A 103 -33.54 -11.93 37.01
N ASP A 104 -33.67 -11.16 35.96
CA ASP A 104 -32.79 -10.04 35.68
C ASP A 104 -33.58 -8.75 35.91
N ASP A 105 -33.14 -7.93 36.86
CA ASP A 105 -33.77 -6.65 37.20
C ASP A 105 -33.38 -5.53 36.21
N ALA A 106 -32.60 -5.84 35.19
CA ALA A 106 -32.26 -4.87 34.12
C ALA A 106 -33.53 -4.50 33.36
N GLU A 107 -33.76 -3.21 33.19
CA GLU A 107 -34.85 -2.69 32.34
C GLU A 107 -34.73 -3.26 30.93
N ALA A 108 -35.86 -3.75 30.39
CA ALA A 108 -35.92 -4.18 29.00
C ALA A 108 -35.46 -3.01 28.08
N GLY A 109 -34.54 -3.30 27.16
CA GLY A 109 -34.13 -2.28 26.18
C GLY A 109 -35.31 -1.76 25.33
N GLU A 110 -35.12 -0.65 24.63
CA GLU A 110 -36.11 -0.06 23.74
C GLU A 110 -36.43 -1.03 22.59
N THR A 111 -37.34 -1.95 22.81
CA THR A 111 -37.96 -2.81 21.78
C THR A 111 -39.37 -2.30 21.49
N GLU A 112 -39.83 -2.48 20.25
CA GLU A 112 -41.21 -2.09 19.84
C GLU A 112 -42.32 -2.77 20.66
N ILE A 113 -42.00 -3.82 21.40
CA ILE A 113 -42.89 -4.50 22.35
C ILE A 113 -42.47 -4.09 23.77
N PRO A 114 -43.28 -3.40 24.54
CA PRO A 114 -42.92 -2.98 25.89
C PRO A 114 -42.99 -4.18 26.86
N LEU A 115 -42.05 -5.09 26.76
CA LEU A 115 -41.85 -6.15 27.72
C LEU A 115 -41.16 -5.54 28.94
N ALA A 116 -41.80 -5.61 30.11
CA ALA A 116 -41.43 -4.85 31.29
C ALA A 116 -40.14 -5.32 31.98
N ARG A 117 -39.60 -6.49 31.61
CA ARG A 117 -38.45 -7.08 32.28
C ARG A 117 -37.73 -8.13 31.44
N ARG A 118 -36.47 -8.40 31.81
CA ARG A 118 -35.65 -9.50 31.30
C ARG A 118 -35.54 -10.64 32.32
N GLY A 119 -35.26 -11.83 31.79
CA GLY A 119 -34.87 -12.99 32.56
C GLY A 119 -33.80 -13.79 31.83
N LEU A 120 -33.13 -14.66 32.54
CA LEU A 120 -32.08 -15.53 32.03
C LEU A 120 -32.36 -16.98 32.36
N ILE A 121 -32.13 -17.88 31.40
CA ILE A 121 -31.98 -19.31 31.67
C ILE A 121 -30.49 -19.63 31.55
N THR A 122 -29.88 -20.12 32.64
CA THR A 122 -28.52 -20.65 32.60
C THR A 122 -28.57 -22.18 32.58
N PHE A 123 -27.59 -22.80 31.95
CA PHE A 123 -27.45 -24.25 31.87
C PHE A 123 -25.98 -24.64 31.65
N ALA A 124 -25.67 -25.93 31.81
CA ALA A 124 -24.37 -26.49 31.49
C ALA A 124 -24.53 -27.59 30.43
N THR A 125 -23.60 -27.66 29.47
CA THR A 125 -23.49 -28.80 28.54
C THR A 125 -22.36 -29.71 28.96
N ALA A 126 -22.58 -31.03 28.92
CA ALA A 126 -21.49 -32.00 29.03
C ALA A 126 -20.66 -32.04 27.71
N ALA A 127 -19.40 -32.48 27.79
CA ALA A 127 -18.58 -32.67 26.58
C ALA A 127 -19.22 -33.70 25.64
N ASN A 128 -19.20 -33.43 24.35
CA ASN A 128 -19.68 -34.33 23.30
C ASN A 128 -18.55 -35.23 22.79
N ALA A 129 -18.49 -36.44 23.30
CA ALA A 129 -17.53 -37.46 22.87
C ALA A 129 -18.12 -38.45 21.85
N THR A 130 -19.33 -38.21 21.33
CA THR A 130 -20.04 -39.18 20.47
C THR A 130 -19.48 -39.20 19.02
N GLY A 131 -18.78 -38.15 18.59
CA GLY A 131 -18.35 -37.98 17.21
C GLY A 131 -19.45 -37.48 16.28
N GLU A 132 -20.68 -37.26 16.77
CA GLU A 132 -21.80 -36.77 15.99
C GLU A 132 -22.39 -35.51 16.66
N PRO A 133 -22.95 -34.55 15.92
CA PRO A 133 -23.63 -33.41 16.52
C PRO A 133 -24.90 -33.85 17.25
N ARG A 134 -25.27 -33.13 18.31
CA ARG A 134 -26.46 -33.38 19.08
C ARG A 134 -27.26 -32.11 19.36
N THR A 135 -28.57 -32.24 19.52
CA THR A 135 -29.48 -31.12 19.63
C THR A 135 -30.49 -31.38 20.76
N ALA A 136 -30.80 -30.33 21.51
CA ALA A 136 -31.87 -30.33 22.50
C ALA A 136 -32.65 -29.00 22.41
N THR A 137 -33.92 -29.04 22.81
CA THR A 137 -34.79 -27.87 22.95
C THR A 137 -35.02 -27.61 24.42
N VAL A 138 -34.80 -26.39 24.86
CA VAL A 138 -35.09 -25.92 26.22
C VAL A 138 -36.33 -25.04 26.17
N GLY A 139 -37.42 -25.51 26.75
CA GLY A 139 -38.70 -24.78 26.84
C GLY A 139 -38.85 -24.14 28.21
N PHE A 140 -39.37 -22.93 28.25
CA PHE A 140 -39.71 -22.24 29.50
C PHE A 140 -41.08 -21.60 29.35
N SER A 141 -42.06 -22.12 30.13
CA SER A 141 -43.45 -21.70 30.00
C SER A 141 -44.23 -21.85 31.29
N VAL A 142 -45.30 -21.07 31.43
CA VAL A 142 -46.29 -21.17 32.50
C VAL A 142 -47.64 -21.51 31.92
N THR A 143 -48.47 -22.22 32.68
CA THR A 143 -49.87 -22.54 32.31
C THR A 143 -50.80 -21.85 33.26
N ASP A 144 -51.83 -21.17 32.73
CA ASP A 144 -52.85 -20.52 33.52
C ASP A 144 -53.93 -21.51 34.00
N ALA A 145 -54.86 -21.04 34.83
CA ALA A 145 -55.97 -21.85 35.33
C ALA A 145 -57.00 -22.23 34.26
N ASP A 146 -57.00 -21.58 33.12
CA ASP A 146 -57.86 -21.92 31.98
C ASP A 146 -57.17 -22.92 31.04
N GLY A 147 -55.90 -23.29 31.28
CA GLY A 147 -55.10 -24.23 30.48
C GLY A 147 -54.33 -23.58 29.31
N ASN A 148 -54.26 -22.26 29.24
CA ASN A 148 -53.46 -21.57 28.24
C ASN A 148 -51.99 -21.60 28.65
N VAL A 149 -51.10 -21.86 27.67
CA VAL A 149 -49.63 -21.92 27.85
C VAL A 149 -49.01 -20.64 27.30
N PHE A 150 -48.22 -19.99 28.15
CA PHE A 150 -47.47 -18.80 27.80
C PHE A 150 -45.97 -19.06 27.99
N GLY A 151 -45.20 -18.99 26.94
CA GLY A 151 -43.78 -19.31 27.03
C GLY A 151 -43.15 -19.44 25.65
N ASP A 152 -41.89 -19.79 25.67
CA ASP A 152 -41.08 -19.90 24.46
C ASP A 152 -39.98 -20.95 24.65
N SER A 153 -39.22 -21.25 23.62
CA SER A 153 -38.12 -22.20 23.64
C SER A 153 -36.94 -21.75 22.77
N PHE A 154 -35.78 -22.27 23.07
CA PHE A 154 -34.58 -22.15 22.27
C PHE A 154 -33.95 -23.52 22.04
N THR A 155 -33.18 -23.62 20.94
CA THR A 155 -32.45 -24.82 20.55
C THR A 155 -31.01 -24.72 21.01
N VAL A 156 -30.47 -25.77 21.60
CA VAL A 156 -29.06 -25.93 21.90
C VAL A 156 -28.50 -26.99 20.96
N THR A 157 -27.53 -26.61 20.13
CA THR A 157 -26.81 -27.54 19.25
C THR A 157 -25.37 -27.63 19.71
N GLN A 158 -24.86 -28.85 19.87
CA GLN A 158 -23.46 -29.10 20.18
C GLN A 158 -22.84 -29.93 19.05
N SER A 159 -21.81 -29.38 18.39
CA SER A 159 -21.10 -30.08 17.35
C SER A 159 -20.20 -31.20 17.88
N ALA A 160 -19.68 -32.05 16.99
CA ALA A 160 -18.62 -33.00 17.30
C ALA A 160 -17.21 -32.36 17.17
N ASP A 161 -17.14 -31.16 16.61
CA ASP A 161 -15.88 -30.49 16.33
C ASP A 161 -15.29 -29.86 17.58
N GLU A 162 -13.96 -29.83 17.64
CA GLU A 162 -13.23 -29.09 18.67
C GLU A 162 -13.51 -27.58 18.57
N ALA A 163 -13.38 -26.92 19.73
CA ALA A 163 -13.49 -25.47 19.78
C ALA A 163 -12.44 -24.79 18.91
N ARG A 164 -12.88 -23.80 18.13
CA ARG A 164 -12.00 -23.06 17.22
C ARG A 164 -12.33 -21.57 17.25
N ILE A 165 -11.28 -20.77 17.32
CA ILE A 165 -11.31 -19.32 17.12
C ILE A 165 -10.31 -19.01 16.03
N THR A 166 -10.63 -18.10 15.11
CA THR A 166 -9.70 -17.58 14.11
C THR A 166 -9.80 -16.06 14.05
N LEU A 167 -8.65 -15.42 13.91
CA LEU A 167 -8.49 -13.98 13.72
C LEU A 167 -7.51 -13.73 12.58
N ALA A 168 -7.77 -12.70 11.79
CA ALA A 168 -6.83 -12.21 10.78
C ALA A 168 -5.89 -11.16 11.39
N ASP A 169 -4.67 -11.05 10.84
CA ASP A 169 -3.75 -9.95 11.14
C ASP A 169 -4.20 -8.66 10.44
N ASP A 170 -3.74 -7.51 10.93
CA ASP A 170 -4.03 -6.20 10.33
C ASP A 170 -2.79 -5.31 10.22
N VAL A 171 -2.72 -4.55 9.10
CA VAL A 171 -1.77 -3.48 8.88
C VAL A 171 -2.52 -2.16 8.87
N ALA A 172 -2.47 -1.45 9.98
CA ALA A 172 -3.20 -0.20 10.16
C ALA A 172 -2.45 1.00 9.55
N PRO A 173 -3.17 1.98 8.97
CA PRO A 173 -2.59 3.19 8.41
C PRO A 173 -2.01 4.09 9.52
N ILE A 174 -1.18 5.04 9.11
CA ILE A 174 -0.54 5.99 10.03
C ILE A 174 -1.55 6.89 10.74
N GLU A 175 -2.60 7.32 10.03
CA GLU A 175 -3.61 8.24 10.56
C GLU A 175 -4.46 7.60 11.65
N GLY A 176 -4.39 6.28 11.79
CA GLY A 176 -5.23 5.55 12.72
C GLY A 176 -6.68 5.44 12.26
N GLY A 177 -7.62 5.40 13.21
CA GLY A 177 -9.06 5.31 12.98
C GLY A 177 -9.67 3.99 13.41
N ARG A 178 -10.96 3.76 13.09
CA ARG A 178 -11.66 2.51 13.40
C ARG A 178 -11.30 1.42 12.40
N ARG A 179 -11.00 0.23 12.92
CA ARG A 179 -10.56 -0.93 12.15
C ARG A 179 -11.45 -2.13 12.43
N ALA A 180 -11.48 -3.07 11.50
CA ALA A 180 -12.15 -4.36 11.65
C ALA A 180 -11.27 -5.46 11.08
N VAL A 181 -11.15 -6.56 11.79
CA VAL A 181 -10.47 -7.78 11.34
C VAL A 181 -11.46 -8.95 11.33
N ALA A 182 -11.30 -9.85 10.37
CA ALA A 182 -12.15 -11.01 10.27
C ALA A 182 -11.99 -11.92 11.50
N PHE A 183 -13.11 -12.28 12.09
CA PHE A 183 -13.22 -13.19 13.21
C PHE A 183 -14.16 -14.33 12.87
N SER A 184 -13.84 -15.55 13.26
CA SER A 184 -14.79 -16.66 13.20
C SER A 184 -14.59 -17.64 14.34
N THR A 185 -15.71 -18.26 14.76
CA THR A 185 -15.71 -19.26 15.81
C THR A 185 -16.89 -20.22 15.64
N ASN A 186 -16.76 -21.44 16.16
CA ASN A 186 -17.86 -22.39 16.34
C ASN A 186 -18.43 -22.36 17.78
N LEU A 187 -18.09 -21.32 18.55
CA LEU A 187 -18.57 -21.03 19.90
C LEU A 187 -19.49 -19.80 19.91
N GLY A 188 -20.38 -19.66 18.94
CA GLY A 188 -21.22 -18.47 18.78
C GLY A 188 -22.07 -18.12 19.98
N ALA A 189 -22.53 -19.12 20.75
CA ALA A 189 -23.30 -18.93 21.99
C ALA A 189 -22.48 -18.30 23.13
N LEU A 190 -21.14 -18.25 23.01
CA LEU A 190 -20.23 -17.79 24.06
C LEU A 190 -19.53 -16.46 23.71
N LEU A 191 -19.95 -15.77 22.64
CA LEU A 191 -19.33 -14.52 22.24
C LEU A 191 -19.21 -13.49 23.35
N ALA A 192 -20.26 -13.33 24.17
CA ALA A 192 -20.28 -12.39 25.28
C ALA A 192 -19.37 -12.81 26.46
N GLU A 193 -19.01 -14.09 26.54
CA GLU A 193 -18.17 -14.66 27.58
C GLU A 193 -16.68 -14.73 27.16
N MET A 194 -16.36 -14.45 25.90
CA MET A 194 -14.98 -14.47 25.41
C MET A 194 -14.18 -13.33 26.02
N LYS A 195 -12.95 -13.64 26.39
CA LYS A 195 -12.01 -12.66 26.92
C LYS A 195 -11.21 -12.09 25.74
N VAL A 196 -11.12 -10.77 25.70
CA VAL A 196 -10.28 -10.04 24.75
C VAL A 196 -9.17 -9.34 25.53
N GLU A 197 -7.92 -9.57 25.12
CA GLU A 197 -6.74 -8.98 25.73
C GLU A 197 -5.90 -8.29 24.66
N VAL A 198 -5.42 -7.09 24.96
CA VAL A 198 -4.49 -6.34 24.09
C VAL A 198 -3.13 -6.28 24.77
N THR A 199 -2.10 -6.70 24.03
CA THR A 199 -0.71 -6.62 24.49
C THR A 199 0.11 -5.80 23.49
N TYR A 200 1.10 -5.06 23.97
CA TYR A 200 1.95 -4.19 23.18
C TYR A 200 3.38 -4.71 23.19
N ALA A 201 4.04 -4.70 22.02
CA ALA A 201 5.41 -5.17 21.90
C ALA A 201 6.40 -4.27 22.66
N ASP A 202 6.13 -2.96 22.69
CA ASP A 202 6.85 -2.00 23.52
C ASP A 202 5.92 -1.36 24.55
N PRO A 203 6.11 -1.64 25.85
CA PRO A 203 5.31 -1.03 26.90
C PRO A 203 5.42 0.50 26.99
N ALA A 204 6.47 1.11 26.44
CA ALA A 204 6.64 2.57 26.43
C ALA A 204 5.72 3.27 25.43
N VAL A 205 5.19 2.54 24.44
CA VAL A 205 4.25 3.02 23.43
C VAL A 205 2.92 2.24 23.46
N ALA A 206 2.48 1.88 24.66
CA ALA A 206 1.21 1.20 24.89
C ALA A 206 -0.01 2.14 24.72
N ASP A 207 -1.20 1.57 24.83
CA ASP A 207 -2.50 2.26 24.87
C ASP A 207 -2.88 3.01 23.57
N PHE A 208 -2.32 2.60 22.43
CA PHE A 208 -2.72 3.16 21.14
C PHE A 208 -3.90 2.42 20.48
N ILE A 209 -4.38 1.32 21.07
CA ILE A 209 -5.59 0.60 20.69
C ILE A 209 -6.65 0.79 21.76
N SER A 210 -7.87 1.14 21.37
CA SER A 210 -9.03 1.33 22.24
C SER A 210 -10.30 0.77 21.59
N ASP A 211 -11.42 0.82 22.32
CA ASP A 211 -12.77 0.46 21.84
C ASP A 211 -12.80 -0.89 21.11
N VAL A 212 -12.19 -1.90 21.73
CA VAL A 212 -12.14 -3.25 21.16
C VAL A 212 -13.47 -3.94 21.41
N GLU A 213 -14.17 -4.29 20.33
CA GLU A 213 -15.48 -4.93 20.36
C GLU A 213 -15.45 -6.21 19.53
N LEU A 214 -15.98 -7.30 20.10
CA LEU A 214 -16.07 -8.59 19.44
C LEU A 214 -17.49 -8.83 18.93
N GLY A 215 -17.66 -8.90 17.60
CA GLY A 215 -18.91 -9.23 16.92
C GLY A 215 -18.93 -10.66 16.36
N ALA A 216 -20.05 -11.06 15.79
CA ALA A 216 -20.25 -12.43 15.28
C ALA A 216 -19.37 -12.81 14.08
N GLY A 217 -18.82 -11.84 13.34
CA GLY A 217 -18.00 -12.07 12.14
C GLY A 217 -16.75 -11.21 12.06
N GLU A 218 -16.60 -10.29 13.00
CA GLU A 218 -15.49 -9.35 13.03
C GLU A 218 -15.13 -8.93 14.45
N LEU A 219 -13.86 -8.59 14.65
CA LEU A 219 -13.38 -7.87 15.82
C LEU A 219 -13.08 -6.45 15.37
N THR A 220 -13.69 -5.47 16.01
CA THR A 220 -13.45 -4.05 15.70
C THR A 220 -12.64 -3.39 16.81
N TYR A 221 -11.85 -2.38 16.46
CA TYR A 221 -11.08 -1.59 17.41
C TYR A 221 -10.79 -0.20 16.85
N ALA A 222 -10.47 0.74 17.71
CA ALA A 222 -9.95 2.04 17.34
C ALA A 222 -8.42 2.05 17.53
N ILE A 223 -7.69 2.68 16.64
CA ILE A 223 -6.24 2.87 16.74
C ILE A 223 -5.91 4.35 16.60
N ALA A 224 -5.12 4.89 17.54
CA ALA A 224 -4.67 6.27 17.50
C ALA A 224 -3.64 6.50 16.40
N ALA A 225 -3.55 7.73 15.85
CA ALA A 225 -2.54 8.09 14.86
C ALA A 225 -1.11 7.82 15.36
N ASN A 226 -0.24 7.37 14.47
CA ASN A 226 1.18 7.17 14.77
C ASN A 226 1.98 8.41 14.34
N GLU A 227 2.26 9.29 15.27
CA GLU A 227 3.06 10.51 15.03
C GLU A 227 4.57 10.26 15.18
N GLY A 228 4.96 9.03 15.48
CA GLY A 228 6.36 8.61 15.63
C GLY A 228 7.03 8.23 14.32
N VAL A 229 8.32 7.90 14.40
CA VAL A 229 9.15 7.43 13.27
C VAL A 229 9.35 5.92 13.28
N GLU A 230 8.79 5.24 14.28
CA GLU A 230 8.89 3.78 14.45
C GLU A 230 7.52 3.13 14.30
N LYS A 231 7.47 1.96 13.69
CA LYS A 231 6.25 1.12 13.64
C LYS A 231 5.82 0.74 15.04
N ARG A 232 4.52 0.70 15.26
CA ARG A 232 3.94 0.20 16.51
C ARG A 232 3.33 -1.18 16.30
N TYR A 233 3.51 -2.05 17.29
CA TYR A 233 3.04 -3.42 17.24
C TYR A 233 2.21 -3.73 18.46
N ALA A 234 1.06 -4.35 18.23
CA ALA A 234 0.20 -4.89 19.28
C ALA A 234 -0.33 -6.25 18.86
N THR A 235 -0.77 -7.02 19.84
CA THR A 235 -1.46 -8.29 19.63
C THR A 235 -2.79 -8.26 20.36
N ILE A 236 -3.88 -8.50 19.65
CA ILE A 236 -5.22 -8.69 20.25
C ILE A 236 -5.49 -10.18 20.31
N THR A 237 -5.65 -10.70 21.51
CA THR A 237 -5.92 -12.12 21.74
C THR A 237 -7.37 -12.31 22.19
N VAL A 238 -8.10 -13.18 21.53
CA VAL A 238 -9.45 -13.62 21.93
C VAL A 238 -9.34 -15.04 22.45
N SER A 239 -9.92 -15.29 23.62
CA SER A 239 -9.89 -16.62 24.25
C SER A 239 -11.24 -16.99 24.88
N CYS A 240 -11.51 -18.30 24.93
CA CYS A 240 -12.66 -18.88 25.58
C CYS A 240 -12.23 -20.12 26.37
N ALA A 241 -12.70 -20.24 27.60
CA ALA A 241 -12.44 -21.42 28.45
C ALA A 241 -13.65 -22.33 28.50
N ASP A 242 -13.43 -23.63 28.53
CA ASP A 242 -14.45 -24.62 28.84
C ASP A 242 -14.56 -24.88 30.37
N LEU A 243 -15.57 -25.65 30.79
CA LEU A 243 -15.78 -26.01 32.21
C LEU A 243 -14.72 -26.98 32.75
N ALA A 244 -13.95 -27.63 31.89
CA ALA A 244 -12.86 -28.53 32.29
C ALA A 244 -11.51 -27.78 32.44
N GLY A 245 -11.47 -26.48 32.12
CA GLY A 245 -10.27 -25.63 32.19
C GLY A 245 -9.43 -25.62 30.89
N GLY A 246 -9.94 -26.24 29.83
CA GLY A 246 -9.37 -26.10 28.50
C GLY A 246 -9.58 -24.67 27.95
N VAL A 247 -8.57 -24.10 27.30
CA VAL A 247 -8.65 -22.75 26.70
C VAL A 247 -8.36 -22.84 25.23
N VAL A 248 -9.27 -22.33 24.42
CA VAL A 248 -9.02 -22.06 22.99
C VAL A 248 -8.78 -20.57 22.81
N SER A 249 -7.78 -20.21 21.99
CA SER A 249 -7.47 -18.81 21.72
C SER A 249 -6.96 -18.61 20.29
N ALA A 250 -7.11 -17.38 19.80
CA ALA A 250 -6.47 -16.91 18.58
C ALA A 250 -6.01 -15.47 18.79
N SER A 251 -4.98 -15.07 18.04
CA SER A 251 -4.42 -13.74 18.13
C SER A 251 -4.38 -13.08 16.75
N SER A 252 -4.61 -11.77 16.73
CA SER A 252 -4.41 -10.88 15.60
C SER A 252 -3.19 -10.00 15.88
N ASN A 253 -2.20 -10.05 15.00
CA ASN A 253 -1.04 -9.15 15.06
C ASN A 253 -1.37 -7.86 14.33
N ILE A 254 -1.31 -6.75 15.05
CA ILE A 254 -1.58 -5.42 14.54
C ILE A 254 -0.24 -4.73 14.32
N THR A 255 0.02 -4.33 13.08
CA THR A 255 1.18 -3.51 12.72
C THR A 255 0.68 -2.15 12.26
N GLN A 256 1.05 -1.07 12.96
CA GLN A 256 0.73 0.27 12.49
C GLN A 256 1.92 0.91 11.78
N ARG A 257 1.66 1.44 10.58
CA ARG A 257 2.64 2.11 9.73
C ARG A 257 3.19 3.39 10.37
N VAL A 258 4.29 3.86 9.80
CA VAL A 258 4.93 5.14 10.14
C VAL A 258 4.84 6.10 8.96
N THR A 259 5.13 7.38 9.21
CA THR A 259 5.40 8.32 8.11
C THR A 259 6.62 7.84 7.34
N ALA A 260 6.48 7.65 6.04
CA ALA A 260 7.59 7.24 5.18
C ALA A 260 8.77 8.20 5.33
N GLN A 261 9.95 7.67 5.66
CA GLN A 261 11.15 8.45 5.90
C GLN A 261 11.99 8.58 4.63
N PRO A 262 12.58 9.76 4.35
CA PRO A 262 13.51 9.89 3.23
C PRO A 262 14.70 8.93 3.39
N ARG A 263 14.97 8.12 2.35
CA ARG A 263 16.12 7.21 2.31
C ARG A 263 16.94 7.43 1.06
N GLU A 264 18.23 7.72 1.23
CA GLU A 264 19.15 7.84 0.12
C GLU A 264 19.52 6.46 -0.45
N VAL A 265 19.32 6.31 -1.76
CA VAL A 265 19.80 5.17 -2.53
C VAL A 265 21.10 5.56 -3.21
N SER A 266 22.19 4.86 -2.93
CA SER A 266 23.46 5.15 -3.58
C SER A 266 23.39 4.93 -5.09
N SER A 267 24.19 5.68 -5.87
CA SER A 267 24.23 5.50 -7.33
C SER A 267 24.64 4.08 -7.75
N ALA A 268 25.47 3.40 -6.95
CA ALA A 268 25.89 2.02 -7.19
C ALA A 268 24.74 1.04 -6.97
N ASP A 269 24.02 1.17 -5.84
CA ASP A 269 22.88 0.32 -5.51
C ASP A 269 21.75 0.52 -6.51
N LEU A 270 21.48 1.80 -6.90
CA LEU A 270 20.48 2.10 -7.91
C LEU A 270 20.83 1.40 -9.24
N ARG A 271 22.10 1.50 -9.72
CA ARG A 271 22.53 0.81 -10.94
C ARG A 271 22.34 -0.71 -10.89
N ALA A 272 22.50 -1.32 -9.73
CA ALA A 272 22.30 -2.75 -9.54
C ALA A 272 20.84 -3.20 -9.72
N LEU A 273 19.88 -2.27 -9.58
CA LEU A 273 18.45 -2.55 -9.75
C LEU A 273 17.99 -2.53 -11.21
N PHE A 274 18.79 -1.98 -12.13
CA PHE A 274 18.45 -1.94 -13.56
C PHE A 274 18.56 -3.34 -14.17
N THR A 275 17.55 -3.71 -14.94
CA THR A 275 17.48 -4.99 -15.66
C THR A 275 17.52 -4.76 -17.17
N ALA A 276 17.50 -5.84 -17.97
CA ALA A 276 17.42 -5.73 -19.42
C ALA A 276 16.06 -5.15 -19.88
N GLU A 277 15.03 -5.33 -19.08
CA GLU A 277 13.70 -4.78 -19.32
C GLU A 277 13.48 -3.54 -18.44
N ASP A 278 12.71 -2.60 -18.95
CA ASP A 278 12.32 -1.40 -18.21
C ASP A 278 11.51 -1.79 -16.97
N LYS A 279 11.85 -1.18 -15.83
CA LYS A 279 11.22 -1.47 -14.55
C LYS A 279 10.82 -0.17 -13.85
N SER A 280 9.57 -0.09 -13.37
CA SER A 280 9.16 1.00 -12.49
C SER A 280 9.79 0.81 -11.11
N TYR A 281 10.37 1.87 -10.56
CA TYR A 281 10.85 1.90 -9.18
C TYR A 281 9.68 2.05 -8.23
N ALA A 282 9.70 1.32 -7.15
CA ALA A 282 8.77 1.47 -6.05
C ALA A 282 9.55 1.44 -4.73
N SER A 283 9.41 2.49 -3.95
CA SER A 283 9.88 2.52 -2.57
C SER A 283 9.09 1.51 -1.73
N ASP A 284 9.65 1.04 -0.64
CA ASP A 284 8.86 0.31 0.35
C ASP A 284 7.91 1.28 1.10
N GLU A 285 6.98 0.70 1.87
CA GLU A 285 5.95 1.49 2.55
C GLU A 285 6.47 2.45 3.61
N ASP A 286 7.70 2.24 4.07
CA ASP A 286 8.29 2.97 5.18
C ASP A 286 9.26 4.08 4.71
N HIS A 287 9.58 4.12 3.41
CA HIS A 287 10.59 5.03 2.88
C HIS A 287 10.12 5.78 1.63
N ILE A 288 10.67 6.99 1.50
CA ILE A 288 10.68 7.77 0.26
C ILE A 288 12.10 7.71 -0.26
N ASP A 289 12.33 6.86 -1.25
CA ASP A 289 13.65 6.66 -1.80
C ASP A 289 14.05 7.79 -2.76
N TYR A 290 15.27 8.30 -2.60
CA TYR A 290 15.82 9.33 -3.48
C TYR A 290 17.28 9.05 -3.85
N LEU A 291 17.67 9.52 -5.04
CA LEU A 291 19.06 9.60 -5.49
C LEU A 291 19.58 11.02 -5.26
N LEU A 292 20.66 11.18 -4.51
CA LEU A 292 21.36 12.46 -4.38
C LEU A 292 22.46 12.56 -5.45
N CYS A 293 22.41 13.61 -6.28
CA CYS A 293 23.31 13.75 -7.42
C CYS A 293 23.58 15.21 -7.79
N ARG A 294 24.54 15.40 -8.67
CA ARG A 294 24.93 16.69 -9.25
C ARG A 294 24.42 16.78 -10.68
N VAL A 295 23.72 17.85 -11.01
CA VAL A 295 23.29 18.16 -12.37
C VAL A 295 24.48 18.61 -13.21
N ILE A 296 24.72 17.94 -14.33
CA ILE A 296 25.81 18.28 -15.28
C ILE A 296 25.29 18.79 -16.63
N GLY A 297 23.99 18.59 -16.90
CA GLY A 297 23.28 19.23 -18.00
C GLY A 297 22.58 20.52 -17.54
N ASP A 298 21.66 21.06 -18.34
CA ASP A 298 20.87 22.24 -18.00
C ASP A 298 19.53 22.23 -18.75
N ALA A 299 18.46 22.60 -18.04
CA ALA A 299 17.17 22.83 -18.67
C ALA A 299 17.28 24.03 -19.64
N GLY A 300 16.84 23.85 -20.86
CA GLY A 300 16.91 24.90 -21.90
C GLY A 300 18.23 24.99 -22.66
N ASN A 301 19.26 24.21 -22.30
CA ASN A 301 20.45 24.13 -23.15
C ASN A 301 20.15 23.35 -24.43
N PRO A 302 20.47 23.92 -25.62
CA PRO A 302 20.13 23.30 -26.91
C PRO A 302 20.98 22.07 -27.25
N ASN A 303 21.97 21.70 -26.43
CA ASN A 303 22.92 20.61 -26.71
C ASN A 303 22.81 19.42 -25.72
N MET A 304 21.63 19.12 -25.21
CA MET A 304 21.43 18.00 -24.24
C MET A 304 21.17 16.66 -24.93
N ASP A 305 20.36 16.64 -25.99
CA ASP A 305 20.15 15.44 -26.82
C ASP A 305 20.02 15.83 -28.29
N GLN A 306 19.75 14.86 -29.17
CA GLN A 306 19.59 15.13 -30.57
C GLN A 306 18.31 15.92 -30.87
N ASN A 307 18.40 16.82 -31.84
CA ASN A 307 17.24 17.43 -32.48
C ASN A 307 17.00 16.74 -33.81
N LEU A 308 15.77 16.28 -34.02
CA LEU A 308 15.43 15.54 -35.22
C LEU A 308 14.96 16.50 -36.32
N ASN A 309 15.51 16.34 -37.52
CA ASN A 309 14.98 17.00 -38.70
C ASN A 309 13.75 16.26 -39.21
N THR A 310 12.57 16.84 -39.03
CA THR A 310 11.28 16.25 -39.41
C THR A 310 10.79 16.69 -40.79
N GLY A 311 11.53 17.58 -41.45
CA GLY A 311 11.23 18.06 -42.80
C GLY A 311 12.19 19.14 -43.29
N PRO A 312 12.01 19.66 -44.50
CA PRO A 312 12.96 20.61 -45.09
C PRO A 312 13.25 21.86 -44.28
N ASN A 313 12.28 22.27 -43.43
CA ASN A 313 12.39 23.45 -42.56
C ASN A 313 11.87 23.18 -41.15
N SER A 314 11.74 21.92 -40.75
CA SER A 314 11.18 21.53 -39.47
C SER A 314 12.18 20.75 -38.65
N ILE A 315 12.39 21.19 -37.42
CA ILE A 315 13.20 20.51 -36.40
C ILE A 315 12.34 20.39 -35.15
N THR A 316 12.26 19.21 -34.59
CA THR A 316 11.74 19.04 -33.25
C THR A 316 12.86 19.09 -32.23
N THR A 317 12.62 19.78 -31.11
CA THR A 317 13.55 19.88 -29.98
C THR A 317 13.15 19.04 -28.81
N ASP A 318 12.02 18.34 -28.90
CA ASP A 318 11.40 17.62 -27.78
C ASP A 318 12.36 16.63 -27.11
N GLU A 319 13.15 15.90 -27.87
CA GLU A 319 14.15 14.98 -27.33
C GLU A 319 15.20 15.71 -26.49
N ASN A 320 15.70 16.86 -26.99
CA ASN A 320 16.65 17.72 -26.29
C ASN A 320 16.04 18.30 -25.01
N ASP A 321 14.84 18.88 -25.13
CA ASP A 321 14.23 19.66 -24.07
C ASP A 321 13.74 18.77 -22.91
N CYS A 322 13.39 17.49 -23.21
CA CYS A 322 13.06 16.48 -22.21
C CYS A 322 14.28 15.76 -21.62
N THR A 323 15.51 16.09 -22.03
CA THR A 323 16.72 15.40 -21.57
C THR A 323 17.57 16.28 -20.66
N ASN A 324 18.10 15.66 -19.59
CA ASN A 324 19.13 16.23 -18.75
C ASN A 324 20.09 15.11 -18.28
N TYR A 325 21.16 15.47 -17.61
CA TYR A 325 22.15 14.53 -17.11
C TYR A 325 22.56 14.87 -15.69
N VAL A 326 22.74 13.82 -14.90
CA VAL A 326 23.26 13.91 -13.54
C VAL A 326 24.37 12.91 -13.32
N GLN A 327 25.25 13.23 -12.39
CA GLN A 327 26.27 12.29 -11.92
C GLN A 327 26.27 12.22 -10.41
N SER A 328 26.77 11.10 -9.86
CA SER A 328 27.05 10.98 -8.43
C SER A 328 27.96 12.11 -7.96
N LEU A 329 27.92 12.47 -6.68
CA LEU A 329 28.70 13.59 -6.14
C LEU A 329 30.22 13.39 -6.33
N ASP A 330 30.69 12.15 -6.36
CA ASP A 330 32.07 11.77 -6.66
C ASP A 330 32.40 11.68 -8.15
N GLY A 331 31.42 11.92 -9.02
CA GLY A 331 31.56 11.88 -10.47
C GLY A 331 31.75 10.48 -11.07
N ARG A 332 31.60 9.39 -10.29
CA ARG A 332 31.84 8.02 -10.79
C ARG A 332 30.72 7.48 -11.66
N TYR A 333 29.47 7.82 -11.34
CA TYR A 333 28.29 7.24 -11.96
C TYR A 333 27.42 8.31 -12.59
N GLY A 334 27.09 8.15 -13.85
CA GLY A 334 26.21 9.05 -14.59
C GLY A 334 24.87 8.43 -14.91
N PHE A 335 23.84 9.27 -15.00
CA PHE A 335 22.50 8.90 -15.42
C PHE A 335 21.95 9.94 -16.40
N ARG A 336 21.27 9.45 -17.45
CA ARG A 336 20.43 10.30 -18.28
C ARG A 336 19.06 10.44 -17.63
N LEU A 337 18.56 11.64 -17.54
CA LEU A 337 17.21 11.95 -17.10
C LEU A 337 16.34 12.17 -18.34
N LYS A 338 15.20 11.47 -18.41
CA LYS A 338 14.21 11.65 -19.45
C LYS A 338 12.88 12.06 -18.83
N PHE A 339 12.58 13.34 -18.98
CA PHE A 339 11.36 13.94 -18.45
C PHE A 339 10.14 13.61 -19.32
N ALA A 340 8.96 13.62 -18.71
CA ALA A 340 7.70 13.32 -19.38
C ALA A 340 7.31 14.42 -20.38
N ALA A 341 7.66 15.69 -20.07
CA ALA A 341 7.45 16.84 -20.93
C ALA A 341 8.60 17.86 -20.74
N PRO A 342 8.85 18.75 -21.72
CA PRO A 342 9.85 19.80 -21.59
C PRO A 342 9.72 20.68 -20.35
N ALA A 343 8.48 21.01 -19.95
CA ALA A 343 8.21 21.81 -18.75
C ALA A 343 8.54 21.10 -17.42
N ASP A 344 8.71 19.78 -17.44
CA ASP A 344 9.10 19.00 -16.27
C ASP A 344 10.61 19.04 -16.02
N ASN A 345 11.41 19.40 -17.03
CA ASN A 345 12.87 19.53 -16.90
C ASN A 345 13.23 20.83 -16.20
N VAL A 346 13.36 20.77 -14.87
CA VAL A 346 13.67 21.92 -14.01
C VAL A 346 15.12 21.92 -13.49
N CYS A 347 15.94 20.99 -13.96
CA CYS A 347 17.32 20.82 -13.47
C CYS A 347 18.27 21.84 -14.08
N LEU A 348 18.96 22.61 -13.24
CA LEU A 348 19.95 23.60 -13.66
C LEU A 348 21.38 23.12 -13.38
N ARG A 349 22.30 23.44 -14.29
CA ARG A 349 23.70 23.01 -14.25
C ARG A 349 24.39 23.40 -12.95
N GLY A 350 25.06 22.43 -12.33
CA GLY A 350 25.82 22.60 -11.10
C GLY A 350 25.02 22.47 -9.81
N GLU A 351 23.70 22.42 -9.86
CA GLU A 351 22.87 22.17 -8.69
C GLU A 351 23.06 20.76 -8.14
N GLN A 352 22.89 20.59 -6.82
CA GLN A 352 22.65 19.28 -6.24
C GLN A 352 21.14 19.06 -6.12
N VAL A 353 20.69 17.90 -6.54
CA VAL A 353 19.27 17.54 -6.51
C VAL A 353 19.08 16.18 -5.87
N LYS A 354 17.96 16.03 -5.18
CA LYS A 354 17.38 14.73 -4.83
C LYS A 354 16.40 14.38 -5.93
N ILE A 355 16.55 13.22 -6.52
CA ILE A 355 15.59 12.66 -7.46
C ILE A 355 14.75 11.64 -6.71
N LEU A 356 13.48 11.95 -6.45
CA LEU A 356 12.52 11.03 -5.85
C LEU A 356 12.24 9.91 -6.85
N LEU A 357 12.51 8.67 -6.44
CA LEU A 357 12.57 7.53 -7.35
C LEU A 357 11.21 6.85 -7.58
N ASP A 358 10.24 7.08 -6.70
CA ASP A 358 8.95 6.38 -6.75
C ASP A 358 8.21 6.66 -8.07
N GLY A 359 7.80 5.60 -8.76
CA GLY A 359 7.15 5.68 -10.07
C GLY A 359 8.08 5.98 -11.25
N VAL A 360 9.39 6.23 -11.02
CA VAL A 360 10.38 6.45 -12.08
C VAL A 360 10.69 5.14 -12.78
N THR A 361 10.78 5.14 -14.11
CA THR A 361 11.18 3.98 -14.88
C THR A 361 12.70 3.89 -15.01
N LEU A 362 13.27 2.79 -14.54
CA LEU A 362 14.67 2.42 -14.70
C LEU A 362 14.84 1.73 -16.06
N SER A 363 15.59 2.34 -16.97
CA SER A 363 15.83 1.82 -18.31
C SER A 363 17.33 1.67 -18.57
N ARG A 364 17.77 0.46 -18.92
CA ARG A 364 19.16 0.12 -19.17
C ARG A 364 19.36 -0.30 -20.63
N GLU A 365 20.29 0.32 -21.30
CA GLU A 365 20.78 -0.12 -22.59
C GLU A 365 22.15 -0.77 -22.40
N SER A 366 22.40 -1.87 -23.10
CA SER A 366 23.69 -2.57 -23.12
C SER A 366 24.44 -2.29 -24.42
N ASP A 367 25.76 -2.38 -24.34
CA ASP A 367 26.68 -2.19 -25.47
C ASP A 367 26.60 -0.79 -26.14
N PRO A 368 27.19 0.23 -25.55
CA PRO A 368 27.77 0.28 -24.20
C PRO A 368 26.69 0.38 -23.12
N MET A 369 27.06 0.00 -21.88
CA MET A 369 26.15 0.03 -20.76
C MET A 369 25.76 1.45 -20.38
N ARG A 370 24.45 1.77 -20.39
CA ARG A 370 23.89 3.10 -20.12
C ARG A 370 22.66 3.01 -19.24
N TYR A 371 22.46 4.01 -18.39
CA TYR A 371 21.41 4.05 -17.39
C TYR A 371 20.56 5.31 -17.54
N THR A 372 19.27 5.14 -17.73
CA THR A 372 18.31 6.24 -17.93
C THR A 372 17.19 6.14 -16.92
N LEU A 373 16.91 7.25 -16.25
CA LEU A 373 15.72 7.45 -15.41
C LEU A 373 14.66 8.11 -16.30
N ARG A 374 13.53 7.44 -16.53
CA ARG A 374 12.48 7.85 -17.47
C ARG A 374 11.17 8.17 -16.77
N GLY A 375 10.36 9.00 -17.44
CA GLY A 375 9.04 9.39 -16.96
C GLY A 375 9.06 10.39 -15.81
N LEU A 376 10.20 11.06 -15.62
CA LEU A 376 10.38 12.07 -14.59
C LEU A 376 9.43 13.25 -14.79
N LYS A 377 8.93 13.78 -13.69
CA LYS A 377 8.15 15.03 -13.63
C LYS A 377 8.89 16.03 -12.75
N ALA A 378 8.50 17.30 -12.84
CA ALA A 378 9.08 18.35 -11.99
C ALA A 378 8.99 18.01 -10.49
N GLY A 379 7.91 17.37 -10.07
CA GLY A 379 7.72 16.91 -8.68
C GLY A 379 8.65 15.79 -8.21
N ASN A 380 9.38 15.12 -9.11
CA ASN A 380 10.42 14.18 -8.75
C ASN A 380 11.74 14.85 -8.38
N ILE A 381 11.90 16.16 -8.62
CA ILE A 381 13.16 16.88 -8.45
C ILE A 381 13.06 17.83 -7.24
N GLU A 382 13.88 17.59 -6.24
CA GLU A 382 14.04 18.48 -5.11
C GLU A 382 15.45 19.07 -5.09
N LYS A 383 15.55 20.39 -5.07
CA LYS A 383 16.85 21.06 -4.95
C LYS A 383 17.44 20.81 -3.55
N ALA A 384 18.62 20.22 -3.52
CA ALA A 384 19.34 19.92 -2.27
C ALA A 384 20.40 20.98 -1.93
N ALA A 385 21.06 21.54 -2.95
CA ALA A 385 22.00 22.65 -2.79
C ALA A 385 22.12 23.52 -4.04
N GLU A 386 22.54 24.76 -3.83
CA GLU A 386 22.79 25.73 -4.89
C GLU A 386 23.85 25.26 -5.91
N ALA A 387 23.78 25.82 -7.10
CA ALA A 387 24.74 25.51 -8.16
C ALA A 387 26.17 25.89 -7.74
N SER A 388 27.10 25.00 -8.05
CA SER A 388 28.52 25.23 -7.89
C SER A 388 29.29 24.81 -9.13
N ALA A 389 30.53 25.28 -9.28
CA ALA A 389 31.39 24.91 -10.39
C ALA A 389 31.52 23.39 -10.52
N LEU A 390 31.45 22.91 -11.76
CA LEU A 390 31.67 21.52 -12.12
C LEU A 390 33.13 21.30 -12.49
N GLU A 391 33.77 20.34 -11.86
CA GLU A 391 35.10 19.90 -12.22
C GLU A 391 35.00 18.67 -13.12
N PRO A 392 35.47 18.76 -14.37
CA PRO A 392 35.42 17.65 -15.30
C PRO A 392 36.45 16.58 -14.91
N LYS A 393 36.08 15.32 -15.05
CA LYS A 393 36.98 14.19 -14.88
C LYS A 393 37.98 14.13 -16.04
N ALA A 394 39.28 14.21 -15.75
CA ALA A 394 40.34 14.12 -16.77
C ALA A 394 40.36 12.71 -17.38
N ARG A 395 40.31 12.63 -18.71
CA ARG A 395 40.36 11.40 -19.52
C ARG A 395 41.16 11.62 -20.80
N THR A 396 41.58 10.52 -21.43
CA THR A 396 41.94 10.44 -22.84
C THR A 396 40.94 9.57 -23.58
N ILE A 397 40.91 9.59 -24.88
CA ILE A 397 39.99 8.72 -25.65
C ILE A 397 40.21 7.27 -25.28
N ALA A 398 41.46 6.82 -25.16
CA ALA A 398 41.83 5.43 -24.82
C ALA A 398 41.41 5.00 -23.40
N THR A 399 41.24 5.96 -22.47
CA THR A 399 40.87 5.66 -21.07
C THR A 399 39.38 5.73 -20.77
N LEU A 400 38.57 6.10 -21.77
CA LEU A 400 37.12 6.09 -21.61
C LEU A 400 36.59 4.66 -21.42
N THR A 401 35.64 4.54 -20.51
CA THR A 401 34.92 3.30 -20.24
C THR A 401 33.42 3.52 -20.25
N ASP A 402 32.63 2.45 -20.23
CA ASP A 402 31.17 2.54 -20.16
C ASP A 402 30.68 3.29 -18.89
N ASP A 403 31.48 3.28 -17.82
CA ASP A 403 31.18 4.03 -16.59
C ASP A 403 31.33 5.55 -16.75
N ASP A 404 32.06 6.01 -17.76
CA ASP A 404 32.17 7.45 -18.05
C ASP A 404 30.95 7.99 -18.80
N ILE A 405 30.07 7.13 -19.35
CA ILE A 405 28.86 7.56 -20.04
C ILE A 405 27.93 8.29 -19.04
N TYR A 406 27.46 9.45 -19.50
CA TYR A 406 26.64 10.38 -18.73
C TYR A 406 27.37 11.01 -17.53
N THR A 407 28.71 11.10 -17.58
CA THR A 407 29.51 11.90 -16.65
C THR A 407 30.17 13.07 -17.38
N TYR A 408 30.56 14.10 -16.62
CA TYR A 408 31.27 15.28 -17.14
C TYR A 408 32.77 15.01 -17.18
N CYS A 409 33.35 14.98 -18.40
CA CYS A 409 34.76 14.68 -18.64
C CYS A 409 35.45 15.78 -19.41
N ALA A 410 36.76 15.88 -19.23
CA ALA A 410 37.66 16.68 -20.06
C ALA A 410 38.62 15.74 -20.81
N LEU A 411 38.58 15.78 -22.11
CA LEU A 411 39.44 14.99 -23.00
C LEU A 411 40.56 15.90 -23.56
N SER A 412 41.79 15.62 -23.20
CA SER A 412 42.96 16.41 -23.59
C SER A 412 43.65 15.87 -24.84
N GLY A 413 44.45 16.70 -25.47
CA GLY A 413 45.26 16.33 -26.62
C GLY A 413 44.48 16.21 -27.93
N LEU A 414 43.32 16.85 -28.04
CA LEU A 414 42.40 16.70 -29.16
C LEU A 414 42.64 17.74 -30.27
N GLU A 415 42.48 17.32 -31.51
CA GLU A 415 42.54 18.14 -32.70
C GLU A 415 41.37 17.76 -33.65
N PHE A 416 40.76 18.76 -34.32
CA PHE A 416 39.72 18.51 -35.32
C PHE A 416 40.30 17.86 -36.58
N SER A 417 39.66 16.79 -37.05
CA SER A 417 40.06 16.12 -38.31
C SER A 417 39.83 16.99 -39.55
N VAL A 418 38.78 17.83 -39.52
CA VAL A 418 38.46 18.78 -40.58
C VAL A 418 38.51 20.17 -39.98
N LYS A 419 39.40 21.03 -40.50
CA LYS A 419 39.67 22.34 -39.94
C LYS A 419 38.90 23.47 -40.63
N GLU A 420 38.06 23.13 -41.56
CA GLU A 420 37.21 24.07 -42.29
C GLU A 420 35.76 23.87 -41.89
N GLY A 421 34.96 24.92 -41.98
CA GLY A 421 33.55 24.86 -41.72
C GLY A 421 33.15 25.13 -40.25
N ALA A 422 31.88 25.08 -39.98
CA ALA A 422 31.28 25.27 -38.67
C ALA A 422 31.15 23.94 -37.90
N TYR A 423 30.84 24.01 -36.62
CA TYR A 423 30.47 22.81 -35.88
C TYR A 423 29.18 22.19 -36.43
N THR A 424 29.10 20.85 -36.48
CA THR A 424 27.94 20.14 -37.02
C THR A 424 27.60 18.93 -36.14
N ASN A 425 26.37 18.50 -36.18
CA ASN A 425 25.95 17.25 -35.53
C ASN A 425 26.05 16.13 -36.58
N VAL A 426 26.72 15.05 -36.21
CA VAL A 426 26.90 13.88 -37.10
C VAL A 426 25.58 13.26 -37.52
N ARG A 427 24.58 13.28 -36.63
CA ARG A 427 23.23 12.78 -36.91
C ARG A 427 22.45 13.58 -37.96
N GLU A 428 22.81 14.82 -38.20
CA GLU A 428 22.22 15.64 -39.28
C GLU A 428 22.53 15.06 -40.66
N TYR A 429 23.64 14.36 -40.78
CA TYR A 429 23.98 13.60 -41.96
C TYR A 429 23.03 12.44 -42.22
N ASP A 430 22.73 11.68 -41.18
CA ASP A 430 21.90 10.49 -41.30
C ASP A 430 20.45 10.81 -41.65
N ALA A 431 19.91 11.93 -41.11
CA ALA A 431 18.54 12.35 -41.34
C ALA A 431 18.27 12.76 -42.81
N ILE A 432 19.31 13.13 -43.57
CA ILE A 432 19.17 13.67 -44.92
C ILE A 432 19.71 12.72 -46.00
N GLY A 433 20.43 11.68 -45.62
CA GLY A 433 20.95 10.67 -46.55
C GLY A 433 22.09 11.11 -47.49
N ASN A 434 22.58 12.35 -47.40
CA ASN A 434 23.67 12.86 -48.21
C ASN A 434 24.80 13.44 -47.37
N PRO A 435 26.07 13.20 -47.70
CA PRO A 435 27.19 13.86 -47.06
C PRO A 435 27.06 15.37 -47.26
N CYS A 436 27.10 16.14 -46.18
CA CYS A 436 27.14 17.58 -46.25
C CYS A 436 28.47 18.05 -46.82
N ASN A 437 28.42 19.09 -47.62
CA ASN A 437 29.60 19.80 -48.01
C ASN A 437 30.12 20.64 -46.85
N ALA A 438 31.30 20.31 -46.35
CA ALA A 438 31.94 20.97 -45.22
C ALA A 438 32.13 22.49 -45.39
N ASN A 439 32.07 22.98 -46.61
CA ASN A 439 32.42 24.35 -46.98
C ASN A 439 31.24 25.31 -47.12
N LEU A 440 30.04 24.91 -46.76
CA LEU A 440 28.89 25.77 -46.97
C LEU A 440 28.54 26.55 -45.71
N SER A 441 28.43 27.84 -45.84
CA SER A 441 27.87 28.83 -44.95
C SER A 441 28.13 28.68 -43.41
N PHE A 442 29.04 29.47 -42.91
CA PHE A 442 29.31 29.61 -41.48
C PHE A 442 28.23 30.35 -40.71
N ALA A 443 27.36 31.08 -41.37
CA ALA A 443 26.41 31.96 -40.73
C ALA A 443 25.00 31.75 -41.27
N GLY A 444 24.01 31.85 -40.42
CA GLY A 444 22.60 31.90 -40.77
C GLY A 444 22.09 30.70 -41.57
N GLY A 445 21.10 30.93 -42.39
CA GLY A 445 20.46 29.92 -43.24
C GLY A 445 19.16 29.34 -42.64
N THR A 446 18.38 28.65 -43.50
CA THR A 446 17.19 27.91 -43.09
C THR A 446 17.57 26.70 -42.23
N GLN A 447 16.61 26.12 -41.51
CA GLN A 447 16.85 24.90 -40.75
C GLN A 447 17.35 23.74 -41.61
N ALA A 448 16.82 23.60 -42.82
CA ALA A 448 17.29 22.61 -43.77
C ALA A 448 18.74 22.85 -44.23
N GLN A 449 19.15 24.10 -44.44
CA GLN A 449 20.53 24.44 -44.73
C GLN A 449 21.42 24.18 -43.50
N LYS A 450 20.99 24.56 -42.31
CA LYS A 450 21.72 24.28 -41.07
C LYS A 450 21.94 22.79 -40.84
N ALA A 451 21.01 21.96 -41.25
CA ALA A 451 21.13 20.52 -41.18
C ALA A 451 22.11 19.94 -42.20
N LYS A 452 22.27 20.59 -43.35
CA LYS A 452 23.13 20.13 -44.46
C LYS A 452 24.55 20.66 -44.43
N ASP A 453 24.77 21.78 -43.74
CA ASP A 453 26.07 22.45 -43.76
C ASP A 453 26.99 21.98 -42.64
N GLY A 454 28.24 21.86 -42.90
CA GLY A 454 29.30 21.59 -41.95
C GLY A 454 29.98 20.24 -42.17
N ALA A 455 31.03 20.00 -41.41
CA ALA A 455 31.74 18.74 -41.35
C ALA A 455 31.41 17.99 -40.09
N ALA A 456 31.51 16.66 -40.10
CA ALA A 456 31.45 15.87 -38.90
C ALA A 456 32.55 16.33 -37.94
N ASN A 457 32.19 16.58 -36.67
CA ASN A 457 33.14 16.99 -35.63
C ASN A 457 33.89 15.76 -35.10
N LEU A 458 34.73 15.16 -35.92
CA LEU A 458 35.62 14.09 -35.53
C LEU A 458 36.91 14.71 -34.98
N LEU A 459 37.27 14.30 -33.78
CA LEU A 459 38.48 14.69 -33.08
C LEU A 459 39.43 13.50 -33.01
N TYR A 460 40.72 13.78 -33.10
CA TYR A 460 41.81 12.81 -32.94
C TYR A 460 42.74 13.26 -31.81
N ASP A 461 43.38 12.33 -31.17
CA ASP A 461 44.49 12.56 -30.26
C ASP A 461 45.85 12.18 -30.89
N GLY A 462 46.93 12.29 -30.11
CA GLY A 462 48.28 11.99 -30.55
C GLY A 462 48.53 10.51 -30.90
N ASP A 463 47.72 9.60 -30.36
CA ASP A 463 47.79 8.17 -30.63
C ASP A 463 46.86 7.76 -31.79
N ASN A 464 46.20 8.77 -32.39
CA ASN A 464 45.27 8.60 -33.49
C ASN A 464 43.99 7.85 -33.10
N ASP A 465 43.64 7.85 -31.84
CA ASP A 465 42.30 7.50 -31.38
C ASP A 465 41.31 8.61 -31.76
N ALA A 466 40.08 8.24 -32.05
CA ALA A 466 39.08 9.15 -32.56
C ALA A 466 37.80 9.18 -31.75
N ILE A 467 37.20 10.37 -31.60
CA ILE A 467 35.91 10.55 -30.92
C ILE A 467 35.08 11.60 -31.66
N TYR A 468 33.76 11.42 -31.69
CA TYR A 468 32.85 12.44 -32.20
C TYR A 468 32.46 13.43 -31.12
N MET A 469 32.52 14.72 -31.46
CA MET A 469 31.93 15.80 -30.70
C MET A 469 30.54 16.12 -31.24
N LEU A 470 29.52 16.10 -30.40
CA LEU A 470 28.13 16.31 -30.81
C LEU A 470 27.70 17.74 -30.52
N VAL A 471 27.24 18.45 -31.56
CA VAL A 471 26.70 19.81 -31.44
C VAL A 471 25.39 19.88 -32.21
N ASN A 472 24.29 20.16 -31.48
CA ASN A 472 22.98 20.25 -32.09
C ASN A 472 22.83 21.44 -33.03
N MET A 473 21.93 21.30 -34.00
CA MET A 473 21.69 22.33 -35.00
C MET A 473 21.13 23.64 -34.44
N ASN A 474 20.51 23.63 -33.27
CA ASN A 474 19.96 24.82 -32.61
C ASN A 474 20.95 25.53 -31.69
N CYS A 475 22.18 25.04 -31.54
CA CYS A 475 23.21 25.72 -30.75
C CYS A 475 23.59 27.04 -31.42
N GLY A 476 23.38 28.18 -30.76
CA GLY A 476 23.65 29.52 -31.31
C GLY A 476 25.12 29.75 -31.64
N TRP A 477 26.03 29.10 -30.93
CA TRP A 477 27.47 29.16 -31.14
C TRP A 477 27.98 28.25 -32.27
N ARG A 478 27.15 27.38 -32.80
CA ARG A 478 27.51 26.42 -33.86
C ARG A 478 28.02 27.09 -35.15
N ARG A 479 27.41 28.21 -35.55
CA ARG A 479 27.70 28.93 -36.83
C ARG A 479 27.83 30.41 -36.57
N THR A 480 29.03 30.84 -36.23
CA THR A 480 29.35 32.25 -35.91
C THR A 480 30.11 32.94 -37.00
N GLY A 481 30.24 32.33 -38.16
CA GLY A 481 31.10 32.86 -39.26
C GLY A 481 32.59 32.57 -39.08
N ARG A 482 32.94 31.74 -38.06
CA ARG A 482 34.34 31.33 -37.80
C ARG A 482 34.48 29.84 -38.02
N SER A 483 35.62 29.42 -38.56
CA SER A 483 35.98 28.00 -38.65
C SER A 483 36.18 27.39 -37.27
N VAL A 484 36.07 26.05 -37.18
CA VAL A 484 36.49 25.28 -35.99
C VAL A 484 37.96 25.61 -35.63
N PRO A 485 38.37 25.42 -34.36
CA PRO A 485 39.74 25.61 -33.92
C PRO A 485 40.75 24.76 -34.68
N GLN A 486 41.99 25.23 -34.77
CA GLN A 486 43.03 24.65 -35.64
C GLN A 486 44.13 23.92 -34.88
N GLY A 487 44.29 24.18 -33.58
CA GLY A 487 45.35 23.63 -32.75
C GLY A 487 44.97 22.32 -32.03
N VAL A 488 45.81 21.95 -31.10
CA VAL A 488 45.59 20.83 -30.18
C VAL A 488 45.21 21.37 -28.79
N GLY A 489 44.20 20.81 -28.16
CA GLY A 489 43.73 21.30 -26.86
C GLY A 489 42.84 20.30 -26.15
N THR A 490 41.91 20.82 -25.33
CA THR A 490 41.01 20.03 -24.50
C THR A 490 39.56 20.31 -24.90
N VAL A 491 38.75 19.28 -24.90
CA VAL A 491 37.29 19.40 -24.99
C VAL A 491 36.66 18.81 -23.75
N SER A 492 35.89 19.64 -23.03
CA SER A 492 35.09 19.23 -21.92
C SER A 492 33.64 18.98 -22.35
N GLY A 493 32.94 18.04 -21.69
CA GLY A 493 31.57 17.76 -22.05
C GLY A 493 31.03 16.51 -21.36
N ILE A 494 29.77 16.25 -21.64
CA ILE A 494 29.11 15.03 -21.20
C ILE A 494 29.49 13.91 -22.16
N VAL A 495 30.03 12.81 -21.62
CA VAL A 495 30.29 11.62 -22.45
C VAL A 495 28.96 10.93 -22.71
N VAL A 496 28.66 10.66 -23.98
CA VAL A 496 27.43 10.00 -24.40
C VAL A 496 27.74 8.90 -25.41
N HIS A 497 26.77 8.08 -25.74
CA HIS A 497 26.84 7.15 -26.85
C HIS A 497 25.96 7.60 -28.00
N THR A 498 26.52 7.53 -29.22
CA THR A 498 25.75 7.73 -30.45
C THR A 498 26.11 6.61 -31.41
N PRO A 499 25.17 5.75 -31.82
CA PRO A 499 25.47 4.69 -32.80
C PRO A 499 25.93 5.31 -34.11
N MET A 500 27.15 4.93 -34.54
CA MET A 500 27.86 5.49 -35.67
C MET A 500 28.27 4.40 -36.67
N GLU A 501 27.42 3.41 -36.89
CA GLU A 501 27.71 2.28 -37.79
C GLU A 501 28.18 2.70 -39.17
N ARG A 502 27.64 3.81 -39.66
CA ARG A 502 27.96 4.37 -40.98
C ARG A 502 29.40 4.85 -41.10
N TRP A 503 30.05 5.17 -40.00
CA TRP A 503 31.39 5.76 -40.00
C TRP A 503 32.50 4.75 -39.66
N GLY A 504 32.12 3.51 -39.43
CA GLY A 504 33.02 2.37 -39.24
C GLY A 504 33.69 2.28 -37.88
N GLY A 505 34.00 1.05 -37.48
CA GLY A 505 34.80 0.72 -36.31
C GLY A 505 34.19 1.13 -34.97
N ASN A 506 35.04 1.25 -33.95
CA ASN A 506 34.65 1.66 -32.59
C ASN A 506 34.43 3.16 -32.42
N VAL A 507 34.62 3.93 -33.48
CA VAL A 507 34.36 5.38 -33.49
C VAL A 507 32.85 5.56 -33.29
N GLY A 508 32.45 6.23 -32.20
CA GLY A 508 31.06 6.42 -31.86
C GLY A 508 30.57 5.54 -30.71
N ARG A 509 31.39 4.61 -30.20
CA ARG A 509 31.07 3.95 -28.90
C ARG A 509 30.93 5.01 -27.81
N TYR A 510 31.86 5.95 -27.76
CA TYR A 510 31.78 7.15 -26.94
C TYR A 510 31.79 8.38 -27.84
N SER A 511 31.03 9.38 -27.43
CA SER A 511 31.00 10.72 -28.04
C SER A 511 31.00 11.74 -26.91
N ILE A 512 31.46 12.96 -27.19
CA ILE A 512 31.47 14.06 -26.22
C ILE A 512 30.50 15.15 -26.64
N ARG A 513 29.72 15.65 -25.71
CA ARG A 513 28.72 16.69 -25.90
C ARG A 513 29.10 17.91 -25.05
N PRO A 514 29.77 18.96 -25.62
CA PRO A 514 30.06 20.18 -24.90
C PRO A 514 28.78 20.90 -24.50
N PHE A 515 28.82 21.60 -23.38
CA PHE A 515 27.72 22.44 -22.92
C PHE A 515 27.60 23.72 -23.76
N ASP A 516 28.74 24.38 -24.00
CA ASP A 516 28.86 25.56 -24.87
C ASP A 516 30.21 25.60 -25.59
N GLU A 517 30.49 26.70 -26.32
CA GLU A 517 31.75 26.86 -27.07
C GLU A 517 32.97 27.00 -26.15
N ALA A 518 32.80 27.44 -24.88
CA ALA A 518 33.91 27.60 -23.94
C ALA A 518 34.46 26.27 -23.47
N ASP A 519 33.66 25.18 -23.55
CA ASP A 519 34.11 23.81 -23.27
C ASP A 519 35.12 23.30 -24.31
N ILE A 520 35.33 24.02 -25.44
CA ILE A 520 36.27 23.67 -26.51
C ILE A 520 37.52 24.55 -26.39
N ASP A 521 38.37 24.18 -25.45
CA ASP A 521 39.64 24.88 -25.20
C ASP A 521 40.76 24.39 -26.16
N ILE A 522 40.58 24.70 -27.42
CA ILE A 522 41.52 24.41 -28.50
C ILE A 522 41.93 25.73 -29.15
N PRO A 523 43.23 26.01 -29.32
CA PRO A 523 43.72 27.23 -29.94
C PRO A 523 43.24 27.39 -31.39
N ARG A 524 42.66 28.56 -31.74
CA ARG A 524 42.10 28.80 -33.07
C ARG A 524 43.14 29.02 -34.16
N ALA A 525 44.32 29.53 -33.81
CA ALA A 525 45.35 29.96 -34.78
C ALA A 525 46.65 29.14 -34.70
N ALA A 526 46.67 28.03 -34.00
CA ALA A 526 47.85 27.18 -33.87
C ALA A 526 48.04 26.27 -35.10
N ALA A 527 49.30 25.90 -35.39
CA ALA A 527 49.56 24.85 -36.37
C ALA A 527 49.08 23.48 -35.88
N SER A 528 48.58 22.64 -36.78
CA SER A 528 48.23 21.26 -36.50
C SER A 528 49.46 20.47 -36.03
N ALA A 529 49.32 19.76 -34.89
CA ALA A 529 50.37 18.86 -34.44
C ALA A 529 50.26 17.47 -35.07
N TYR A 530 49.07 17.10 -35.58
CA TYR A 530 48.80 15.75 -36.09
C TYR A 530 48.51 15.69 -37.59
N ALA A 531 48.61 16.83 -38.28
CA ALA A 531 48.35 16.90 -39.73
C ALA A 531 49.20 15.89 -40.56
N THR A 532 50.43 15.65 -40.14
CA THR A 532 51.33 14.66 -40.75
C THR A 532 50.83 13.22 -40.63
N LEU A 533 50.11 12.89 -39.58
CA LEU A 533 49.55 11.55 -39.39
C LEU A 533 48.32 11.30 -40.31
N VAL A 534 47.50 12.31 -40.53
CA VAL A 534 46.34 12.22 -41.43
C VAL A 534 46.81 12.12 -42.88
N GLU A 535 47.82 12.89 -43.29
CA GLU A 535 48.44 12.80 -44.59
C GLU A 535 49.12 11.44 -44.83
N TRP A 536 49.77 10.90 -43.83
CA TRP A 536 50.40 9.57 -43.91
C TRP A 536 49.38 8.43 -44.07
N ARG A 537 48.23 8.51 -43.50
CA ARG A 537 47.12 7.56 -43.69
C ARG A 537 46.59 7.58 -45.12
N LEU A 538 46.44 8.76 -45.71
CA LEU A 538 46.00 8.91 -47.08
C LEU A 538 47.03 8.31 -48.05
N ASP A 539 48.30 8.57 -47.84
CA ASP A 539 49.39 8.03 -48.66
C ASP A 539 49.47 6.48 -48.54
N LYS A 540 49.25 5.94 -47.40
CA LYS A 540 49.28 4.50 -47.20
C LYS A 540 48.05 3.79 -47.81
N ALA A 541 46.89 4.39 -47.82
CA ALA A 541 45.71 3.87 -48.49
C ALA A 541 45.84 3.91 -50.02
N VAL A 542 46.61 4.85 -50.56
CA VAL A 542 46.93 4.94 -51.99
C VAL A 542 48.03 3.97 -52.44
N ILE A 543 48.93 3.55 -51.54
CA ILE A 543 50.01 2.61 -51.81
C ILE A 543 49.55 1.13 -51.77
N SER A 544 48.37 0.86 -51.25
CA SER A 544 47.84 -0.54 -51.15
C SER A 544 46.91 -0.91 -52.32
N VAL A 545 46.89 -0.16 -53.44
CA VAL A 545 46.16 -0.52 -54.65
C VAL A 545 47.11 -1.12 -55.70
#